data_7a4d5fe07df090ac1f4d523c24217106
#
_entry.id   7a4d5fe07df090ac1f4d523c24217106
#
_cell.length_a   1.000
_cell.length_b   1.000
_cell.length_c   1.000
_cell.angle_alpha   90.00
_cell.angle_beta   90.00
_cell.angle_gamma   90.00
#
_symmetry.space_group_name_H-M   'P 1'
#
loop_
_entity.id
_entity.type
_entity.pdbx_description
1 polymer ?
#
loop_
_entity_poly.entity_id
_entity_poly.type
_entity_poly.pdbx_seq_one_letter_code
_entity_poly.pdbx_strand_id
1 'polypeptide(L)'
;MWFKLLKRRHSFSVLMVCAGNICRSPMAEAVLRAKLAGVGLATQVAVDSAGTHGFHRGAPADPRAVARAGLRGYRLAGQTSRPLAAADFSRFDLLLAMDRHNLAAMVSRCPPGEQHRLGMLLPPATQAECVVTDDAAARLGEVPDPYYGSVADFDLALDLIEPACDSLLSTLRRRLAELR
;
A
#
# COMPACT_ATOMS: atom_id res chain seq x y z
N MET A 1 3.41 38.81 7.90
CA MET A 1 2.60 37.60 8.14
C MET A 1 3.40 36.42 7.60
N TRP A 2 4.14 35.74 8.50
CA TRP A 2 5.11 34.71 8.13
C TRP A 2 4.37 33.36 8.10
N PHE A 3 4.04 32.84 6.93
CA PHE A 3 3.68 31.45 6.76
C PHE A 3 4.93 30.59 7.03
N LYS A 4 5.04 30.01 8.24
CA LYS A 4 5.93 28.90 8.51
C LYS A 4 5.49 27.75 7.61
N LEU A 5 6.18 27.54 6.48
CA LEU A 5 6.15 26.28 5.76
C LEU A 5 6.55 25.20 6.78
N LEU A 6 5.58 24.44 7.25
CA LEU A 6 5.81 23.22 8.02
C LEU A 6 6.63 22.29 7.11
N LYS A 7 7.94 22.25 7.36
CA LYS A 7 8.87 21.36 6.68
C LYS A 7 8.29 19.95 6.74
N ARG A 8 7.92 19.34 5.60
CA ARG A 8 7.46 17.95 5.57
C ARG A 8 8.49 17.11 6.32
N ARG A 9 8.03 16.33 7.29
CA ARG A 9 8.89 15.47 8.12
C ARG A 9 9.57 14.37 7.29
N HIS A 10 9.00 14.05 6.12
CA HIS A 10 9.46 13.05 5.16
C HIS A 10 9.58 13.67 3.77
N SER A 11 10.54 13.19 2.99
CA SER A 11 10.75 13.64 1.61
C SER A 11 9.73 13.05 0.63
N PHE A 12 9.12 11.90 0.98
CA PHE A 12 8.11 11.22 0.18
C PHE A 12 7.07 10.52 1.06
N SER A 13 5.88 10.29 0.55
CA SER A 13 4.79 9.65 1.30
C SER A 13 3.96 8.72 0.42
N VAL A 14 3.68 7.50 0.93
CA VAL A 14 2.93 6.44 0.25
C VAL A 14 1.72 6.04 1.08
N LEU A 15 0.56 5.91 0.43
CA LEU A 15 -0.66 5.38 1.03
C LEU A 15 -1.04 4.06 0.35
N MET A 16 -1.15 2.99 1.11
CA MET A 16 -1.66 1.69 0.65
C MET A 16 -3.18 1.64 0.83
N VAL A 17 -3.93 1.27 -0.22
CA VAL A 17 -5.40 1.33 -0.18
C VAL A 17 -6.01 0.00 -0.60
N CYS A 18 -6.88 -0.56 0.28
CA CYS A 18 -7.73 -1.71 -0.03
C CYS A 18 -9.20 -1.40 0.28
N ALA A 19 -10.08 -2.39 0.34
CA ALA A 19 -11.48 -2.17 0.64
C ALA A 19 -11.72 -1.74 2.11
N GLY A 20 -11.36 -2.60 3.07
CA GLY A 20 -11.69 -2.43 4.50
C GLY A 20 -10.56 -1.94 5.39
N ASN A 21 -9.33 -1.85 4.89
CA ASN A 21 -8.13 -1.49 5.66
C ASN A 21 -7.88 -2.36 6.91
N ILE A 22 -8.14 -3.66 6.79
CA ILE A 22 -7.85 -4.64 7.84
C ILE A 22 -7.00 -5.84 7.38
N CYS A 23 -6.88 -6.09 6.06
CA CYS A 23 -6.10 -7.20 5.51
C CYS A 23 -4.96 -6.69 4.62
N ARG A 24 -5.20 -6.47 3.34
CA ARG A 24 -4.18 -6.21 2.31
C ARG A 24 -3.38 -4.94 2.55
N SER A 25 -4.03 -3.80 2.71
CA SER A 25 -3.32 -2.52 2.87
C SER A 25 -2.51 -2.42 4.15
N PRO A 26 -2.96 -2.92 5.34
CA PRO A 26 -2.07 -2.93 6.51
C PRO A 26 -0.89 -3.91 6.37
N MET A 27 -1.07 -5.06 5.67
CA MET A 27 0.06 -5.95 5.35
C MET A 27 1.08 -5.24 4.45
N ALA A 28 0.63 -4.60 3.37
CA ALA A 28 1.49 -3.86 2.44
C ALA A 28 2.23 -2.69 3.13
N GLU A 29 1.55 -1.96 4.01
CA GLU A 29 2.16 -0.92 4.84
C GLU A 29 3.29 -1.49 5.71
N ALA A 30 3.04 -2.60 6.42
CA ALA A 30 4.02 -3.21 7.31
C ALA A 30 5.24 -3.74 6.52
N VAL A 31 5.01 -4.40 5.38
CA VAL A 31 6.07 -4.89 4.49
C VAL A 31 6.94 -3.72 3.99
N LEU A 32 6.33 -2.67 3.44
CA LEU A 32 7.10 -1.53 2.92
C LEU A 32 7.86 -0.81 4.04
N ARG A 33 7.26 -0.62 5.21
CA ARG A 33 7.95 -0.02 6.37
C ARG A 33 9.18 -0.82 6.79
N ALA A 34 9.05 -2.16 6.87
CA ALA A 34 10.17 -3.03 7.22
C ALA A 34 11.30 -2.95 6.18
N LYS A 35 10.97 -3.00 4.90
CA LYS A 35 11.95 -2.88 3.81
C LYS A 35 12.66 -1.51 3.81
N LEU A 36 11.93 -0.42 4.02
CA LEU A 36 12.51 0.94 4.15
C LEU A 36 13.46 1.03 5.35
N ALA A 37 13.10 0.42 6.48
CA ALA A 37 13.96 0.38 7.66
C ALA A 37 15.26 -0.38 7.39
N GLY A 38 15.16 -1.53 6.72
CA GLY A 38 16.32 -2.36 6.36
C GLY A 38 17.35 -1.66 5.47
N VAL A 39 16.96 -0.59 4.76
CA VAL A 39 17.86 0.19 3.88
C VAL A 39 18.11 1.62 4.38
N GLY A 40 17.69 1.96 5.61
CA GLY A 40 17.92 3.28 6.21
C GLY A 40 17.07 4.42 5.64
N LEU A 41 15.93 4.12 4.99
CA LEU A 41 15.04 5.12 4.39
C LEU A 41 13.77 5.41 5.22
N ALA A 42 13.60 4.81 6.39
CA ALA A 42 12.40 4.95 7.22
C ALA A 42 12.09 6.40 7.63
N THR A 43 13.10 7.26 7.76
CA THR A 43 12.92 8.68 8.09
C THR A 43 12.64 9.57 6.87
N GLN A 44 12.85 9.05 5.66
CA GLN A 44 12.68 9.81 4.42
C GLN A 44 11.33 9.51 3.75
N VAL A 45 10.76 8.33 3.98
CA VAL A 45 9.49 7.90 3.38
C VAL A 45 8.46 7.62 4.47
N ALA A 46 7.35 8.37 4.45
CA ALA A 46 6.18 8.03 5.26
C ALA A 46 5.33 6.98 4.56
N VAL A 47 4.86 5.99 5.30
CA VAL A 47 3.94 4.97 4.79
C VAL A 47 2.73 4.90 5.72
N ASP A 48 1.54 4.82 5.15
CA ASP A 48 0.28 4.68 5.87
C ASP A 48 -0.68 3.80 5.05
N SER A 49 -1.83 3.45 5.61
CA SER A 49 -2.85 2.71 4.89
C SER A 49 -4.26 3.21 5.17
N ALA A 50 -5.19 2.97 4.21
CA ALA A 50 -6.59 3.33 4.31
C ALA A 50 -7.50 2.35 3.58
N GLY A 51 -8.81 2.42 3.83
CA GLY A 51 -9.83 1.66 3.13
C GLY A 51 -10.70 2.54 2.24
N THR A 52 -11.11 2.03 1.08
CA THR A 52 -12.13 2.70 0.26
C THR A 52 -13.48 2.74 0.95
N HIS A 53 -13.72 1.85 1.93
CA HIS A 53 -14.92 1.77 2.75
C HIS A 53 -14.58 1.94 4.23
N GLY A 54 -15.52 2.45 5.00
CA GLY A 54 -15.38 2.69 6.45
C GLY A 54 -15.93 1.59 7.35
N PHE A 55 -16.21 0.38 6.81
CA PHE A 55 -16.90 -0.70 7.56
C PHE A 55 -16.18 -1.12 8.85
N HIS A 56 -14.87 -1.03 8.87
CA HIS A 56 -14.02 -1.45 10.00
C HIS A 56 -13.32 -0.29 10.70
N ARG A 57 -13.84 0.94 10.55
CA ARG A 57 -13.20 2.13 11.13
C ARG A 57 -12.87 1.95 12.61
N GLY A 58 -11.62 2.15 12.98
CA GLY A 58 -11.11 2.03 14.36
C GLY A 58 -10.79 0.59 14.77
N ALA A 59 -11.13 -0.42 13.96
CA ALA A 59 -10.78 -1.80 14.24
C ALA A 59 -9.28 -2.07 14.02
N PRO A 60 -8.68 -3.01 14.74
CA PRO A 60 -7.33 -3.51 14.43
C PRO A 60 -7.33 -4.28 13.10
N ALA A 61 -6.14 -4.58 12.60
CA ALA A 61 -5.97 -5.48 11.47
C ALA A 61 -6.55 -6.88 11.77
N ASP A 62 -6.98 -7.57 10.72
CA ASP A 62 -7.51 -8.95 10.81
C ASP A 62 -6.49 -9.85 11.54
N PRO A 63 -6.91 -10.67 12.53
CA PRO A 63 -5.99 -11.53 13.27
C PRO A 63 -5.18 -12.49 12.38
N ARG A 64 -5.76 -12.94 11.25
CA ARG A 64 -5.07 -13.78 10.26
C ARG A 64 -3.96 -12.99 9.54
N ALA A 65 -4.24 -11.75 9.16
CA ALA A 65 -3.24 -10.85 8.59
C ALA A 65 -2.07 -10.62 9.56
N VAL A 66 -2.39 -10.34 10.82
CA VAL A 66 -1.39 -10.16 11.89
C VAL A 66 -0.54 -11.40 12.07
N ALA A 67 -1.16 -12.59 12.16
CA ALA A 67 -0.46 -13.85 12.36
C ALA A 67 0.45 -14.19 11.16
N ARG A 68 -0.07 -14.11 9.92
CA ARG A 68 0.70 -14.48 8.72
C ARG A 68 1.85 -13.51 8.43
N ALA A 69 1.62 -12.21 8.55
CA ALA A 69 2.67 -11.21 8.44
C ALA A 69 3.72 -11.36 9.55
N GLY A 70 3.29 -11.67 10.78
CA GLY A 70 4.18 -11.92 11.93
C GLY A 70 5.15 -13.08 11.70
N LEU A 71 4.70 -14.18 11.08
CA LEU A 71 5.55 -15.32 10.72
C LEU A 71 6.65 -14.95 9.72
N ARG A 72 6.45 -13.87 8.93
CA ARG A 72 7.44 -13.33 7.98
C ARG A 72 8.25 -12.16 8.55
N GLY A 73 8.08 -11.84 9.85
CA GLY A 73 8.82 -10.77 10.53
C GLY A 73 8.21 -9.37 10.37
N TYR A 74 7.01 -9.24 9.80
CA TYR A 74 6.32 -7.96 9.65
C TYR A 74 5.37 -7.69 10.82
N ARG A 75 5.35 -6.44 11.31
CA ARG A 75 4.54 -6.05 12.48
C ARG A 75 3.38 -5.14 12.05
N LEU A 76 2.15 -5.61 12.28
CA LEU A 76 0.92 -4.84 12.09
C LEU A 76 0.40 -4.23 13.42
N ALA A 77 1.10 -4.43 14.53
CA ALA A 77 0.66 -3.94 15.83
C ALA A 77 0.57 -2.41 15.86
N GLY A 78 -0.54 -1.90 16.36
CA GLY A 78 -0.82 -0.46 16.47
C GLY A 78 -1.46 0.17 15.23
N GLN A 79 -1.61 -0.56 14.13
CA GLN A 79 -2.40 -0.11 12.98
C GLN A 79 -3.89 -0.20 13.31
N THR A 80 -4.62 0.84 12.94
CA THR A 80 -6.08 0.89 13.08
C THR A 80 -6.71 1.30 11.76
N SER A 81 -7.77 0.57 11.37
CA SER A 81 -8.49 0.84 10.13
C SER A 81 -9.06 2.24 10.11
N ARG A 82 -8.84 2.94 8.99
CA ARG A 82 -9.45 4.23 8.70
C ARG A 82 -9.95 4.30 7.25
N PRO A 83 -11.03 5.04 6.98
CA PRO A 83 -11.45 5.28 5.61
C PRO A 83 -10.49 6.25 4.91
N LEU A 84 -10.39 6.10 3.59
CA LEU A 84 -9.75 7.06 2.70
C LEU A 84 -10.47 8.41 2.79
N ALA A 85 -9.75 9.46 3.10
CA ALA A 85 -10.26 10.82 3.22
C ALA A 85 -9.89 11.67 1.99
N ALA A 86 -10.69 12.72 1.71
CA ALA A 86 -10.39 13.64 0.61
C ALA A 86 -9.00 14.30 0.73
N ALA A 87 -8.56 14.59 1.96
CA ALA A 87 -7.25 15.16 2.23
C ALA A 87 -6.08 14.20 1.89
N ASP A 88 -6.31 12.89 1.83
CA ASP A 88 -5.25 11.93 1.52
C ASP A 88 -4.72 12.12 0.09
N PHE A 89 -5.58 12.50 -0.86
CA PHE A 89 -5.20 12.70 -2.26
C PHE A 89 -4.16 13.82 -2.46
N SER A 90 -4.18 14.84 -1.62
CA SER A 90 -3.18 15.93 -1.64
C SER A 90 -2.05 15.72 -0.66
N ARG A 91 -2.25 14.92 0.38
CA ARG A 91 -1.28 14.65 1.44
C ARG A 91 -0.20 13.66 1.02
N PHE A 92 -0.59 12.60 0.29
CA PHE A 92 0.33 11.55 -0.12
C PHE A 92 0.82 11.78 -1.54
N ASP A 93 2.11 11.48 -1.77
CA ASP A 93 2.74 11.62 -3.08
C ASP A 93 2.38 10.45 -3.99
N LEU A 94 2.01 9.29 -3.41
CA LEU A 94 1.60 8.09 -4.13
C LEU A 94 0.53 7.35 -3.34
N LEU A 95 -0.58 6.99 -3.99
CA LEU A 95 -1.67 6.19 -3.44
C LEU A 95 -1.80 4.91 -4.28
N LEU A 96 -1.62 3.75 -3.64
CA LEU A 96 -1.54 2.45 -4.31
C LEU A 96 -2.70 1.54 -3.94
N ALA A 97 -3.50 1.19 -4.93
CA ALA A 97 -4.63 0.27 -4.82
C ALA A 97 -4.17 -1.19 -4.86
N MET A 98 -4.87 -2.08 -4.14
CA MET A 98 -4.61 -3.51 -4.14
C MET A 98 -5.26 -4.22 -5.34
N ASP A 99 -6.38 -3.70 -5.84
CA ASP A 99 -7.14 -4.22 -6.98
C ASP A 99 -7.79 -3.08 -7.79
N ARG A 100 -8.37 -3.43 -8.95
CA ARG A 100 -9.02 -2.46 -9.85
C ARG A 100 -10.28 -1.84 -9.25
N HIS A 101 -11.00 -2.55 -8.36
CA HIS A 101 -12.16 -2.00 -7.66
C HIS A 101 -11.72 -0.90 -6.70
N ASN A 102 -10.63 -1.13 -5.96
CA ASN A 102 -10.05 -0.11 -5.09
C ASN A 102 -9.57 1.10 -5.91
N LEU A 103 -8.89 0.87 -7.04
CA LEU A 103 -8.44 1.94 -7.93
C LEU A 103 -9.63 2.76 -8.48
N ALA A 104 -10.67 2.09 -8.97
CA ALA A 104 -11.88 2.77 -9.48
C ALA A 104 -12.55 3.62 -8.40
N ALA A 105 -12.67 3.11 -7.17
CA ALA A 105 -13.19 3.86 -6.02
C ALA A 105 -12.30 5.05 -5.64
N MET A 106 -10.99 4.96 -5.81
CA MET A 106 -10.07 6.08 -5.61
C MET A 106 -10.24 7.12 -6.72
N VAL A 107 -10.27 6.71 -7.99
CA VAL A 107 -10.44 7.61 -9.15
C VAL A 107 -11.75 8.40 -9.04
N SER A 108 -12.86 7.75 -8.69
CA SER A 108 -14.17 8.41 -8.55
C SER A 108 -14.22 9.49 -7.46
N ARG A 109 -13.31 9.45 -6.49
CA ARG A 109 -13.23 10.37 -5.34
C ARG A 109 -12.06 11.34 -5.42
N CYS A 110 -11.16 11.13 -6.40
CA CYS A 110 -9.94 11.91 -6.55
C CYS A 110 -10.26 13.31 -7.09
N PRO A 111 -9.81 14.38 -6.44
CA PRO A 111 -9.95 15.74 -6.97
C PRO A 111 -9.28 15.89 -8.36
N PRO A 112 -9.80 16.78 -9.21
CA PRO A 112 -9.15 17.10 -10.49
C PRO A 112 -7.68 17.50 -10.29
N GLY A 113 -6.79 16.94 -11.11
CA GLY A 113 -5.34 17.23 -11.07
C GLY A 113 -4.52 16.31 -10.16
N GLU A 114 -5.13 15.54 -9.24
CA GLU A 114 -4.40 14.65 -8.35
C GLU A 114 -4.32 13.18 -8.85
N GLN A 115 -4.95 12.86 -9.97
CA GLN A 115 -5.02 11.50 -10.52
C GLN A 115 -3.63 10.90 -10.83
N HIS A 116 -2.64 11.73 -11.11
CA HIS A 116 -1.27 11.33 -11.37
C HIS A 116 -0.57 10.65 -10.17
N ARG A 117 -1.17 10.75 -8.98
CA ARG A 117 -0.69 10.11 -7.74
C ARG A 117 -1.26 8.72 -7.53
N LEU A 118 -2.26 8.33 -8.32
CA LEU A 118 -2.94 7.05 -8.18
C LEU A 118 -2.26 5.96 -9.00
N GLY A 119 -2.18 4.76 -8.44
CA GLY A 119 -1.65 3.60 -9.13
C GLY A 119 -2.09 2.29 -8.49
N MET A 120 -1.66 1.19 -9.10
CA MET A 120 -1.76 -0.14 -8.53
C MET A 120 -0.47 -0.49 -7.80
N LEU A 121 -0.56 -1.24 -6.69
CA LEU A 121 0.62 -1.78 -6.02
C LEU A 121 1.35 -2.77 -6.93
N LEU A 122 0.59 -3.68 -7.56
CA LEU A 122 1.06 -4.54 -8.63
C LEU A 122 0.78 -3.83 -9.96
N PRO A 123 1.80 -3.45 -10.74
CA PRO A 123 1.56 -2.95 -12.09
C PRO A 123 0.97 -4.09 -12.94
N PRO A 124 0.15 -3.77 -13.97
CA PRO A 124 -0.31 -4.77 -14.92
C PRO A 124 0.90 -5.53 -15.47
N ALA A 125 0.83 -6.86 -15.45
CA ALA A 125 1.90 -7.69 -16.02
C ALA A 125 2.06 -7.32 -17.50
N THR A 126 3.23 -6.82 -17.88
CA THR A 126 3.61 -6.74 -19.28
C THR A 126 3.84 -8.16 -19.78
N GLN A 127 3.55 -8.44 -21.06
CA GLN A 127 3.71 -9.79 -21.65
C GLN A 127 5.10 -10.40 -21.43
N ALA A 128 6.12 -9.58 -21.15
CA ALA A 128 7.50 -10.01 -20.90
C ALA A 128 7.77 -10.45 -19.45
N GLU A 129 6.91 -10.10 -18.49
CA GLU A 129 7.09 -10.37 -17.06
C GLU A 129 6.12 -11.42 -16.52
N CYS A 130 5.49 -12.18 -17.43
CA CYS A 130 4.61 -13.28 -17.06
C CYS A 130 5.43 -14.42 -16.45
N VAL A 131 5.87 -14.24 -15.20
CA VAL A 131 6.32 -15.35 -14.37
C VAL A 131 5.10 -16.28 -14.25
N VAL A 132 5.33 -17.55 -14.57
CA VAL A 132 4.34 -18.62 -14.59
C VAL A 132 3.79 -18.79 -13.17
N THR A 133 2.80 -17.99 -12.80
CA THR A 133 1.93 -18.24 -11.67
C THR A 133 0.57 -18.63 -12.22
N ASP A 134 0.03 -19.76 -11.76
CA ASP A 134 -1.33 -20.19 -12.14
C ASP A 134 -2.42 -19.24 -11.59
N ASP A 135 -2.05 -18.20 -10.88
CA ASP A 135 -2.96 -17.26 -10.26
C ASP A 135 -3.39 -16.16 -11.25
N ALA A 136 -4.67 -16.17 -11.59
CA ALA A 136 -5.30 -15.17 -12.47
C ALA A 136 -5.16 -13.73 -11.92
N ALA A 137 -5.16 -13.54 -10.59
CA ALA A 137 -5.03 -12.23 -9.96
C ALA A 137 -3.63 -11.63 -10.18
N ALA A 138 -2.57 -12.44 -10.09
CA ALA A 138 -1.21 -12.00 -10.39
C ALA A 138 -1.05 -11.55 -11.85
N ARG A 139 -1.71 -12.26 -12.79
CA ARG A 139 -1.73 -11.87 -14.22
C ARG A 139 -2.48 -10.56 -14.46
N LEU A 140 -3.48 -10.25 -13.61
CA LEU A 140 -4.24 -9.00 -13.70
C LEU A 140 -3.54 -7.82 -13.01
N GLY A 141 -2.42 -8.06 -12.31
CA GLY A 141 -1.76 -7.04 -11.50
C GLY A 141 -2.56 -6.67 -10.25
N GLU A 142 -3.20 -7.64 -9.61
CA GLU A 142 -4.06 -7.46 -8.43
C GLU A 142 -3.59 -8.31 -7.26
N VAL A 143 -3.73 -7.80 -6.03
CA VAL A 143 -3.63 -8.57 -4.79
C VAL A 143 -5.04 -9.08 -4.46
N PRO A 144 -5.30 -10.41 -4.51
CA PRO A 144 -6.62 -10.97 -4.24
C PRO A 144 -7.08 -10.66 -2.81
N ASP A 145 -8.40 -10.53 -2.60
CA ASP A 145 -8.94 -10.22 -1.27
C ASP A 145 -9.07 -11.49 -0.42
N PRO A 146 -8.25 -11.64 0.66
CA PRO A 146 -8.26 -12.84 1.49
C PRO A 146 -9.39 -12.86 2.53
N TYR A 147 -10.23 -11.82 2.61
CA TYR A 147 -11.15 -11.63 3.74
C TYR A 147 -12.12 -12.80 3.96
N TYR A 148 -12.73 -13.31 2.88
CA TYR A 148 -13.62 -14.47 2.94
C TYR A 148 -12.92 -15.80 2.71
N GLY A 149 -11.61 -15.77 2.50
CA GLY A 149 -10.79 -16.94 2.24
C GLY A 149 -10.20 -17.60 3.49
N SER A 150 -9.30 -18.50 3.25
CA SER A 150 -8.53 -19.25 4.23
C SER A 150 -7.25 -18.52 4.65
N VAL A 151 -6.48 -19.12 5.55
CA VAL A 151 -5.15 -18.63 5.93
C VAL A 151 -4.19 -18.61 4.73
N ALA A 152 -4.32 -19.57 3.80
CA ALA A 152 -3.49 -19.64 2.59
C ALA A 152 -3.69 -18.43 1.67
N ASP A 153 -4.89 -17.84 1.65
CA ASP A 153 -5.17 -16.64 0.84
C ASP A 153 -4.43 -15.41 1.39
N PHE A 154 -4.20 -15.35 2.70
CA PHE A 154 -3.34 -14.31 3.31
C PHE A 154 -1.87 -14.52 2.95
N ASP A 155 -1.40 -15.77 2.88
CA ASP A 155 -0.06 -16.07 2.40
C ASP A 155 0.12 -15.68 0.94
N LEU A 156 -0.83 -16.03 0.09
CA LEU A 156 -0.83 -15.64 -1.31
C LEU A 156 -0.79 -14.10 -1.47
N ALA A 157 -1.60 -13.39 -0.69
CA ALA A 157 -1.57 -11.93 -0.71
C ALA A 157 -0.16 -11.38 -0.33
N LEU A 158 0.49 -11.96 0.68
CA LEU A 158 1.85 -11.58 1.08
C LEU A 158 2.88 -11.94 0.00
N ASP A 159 2.77 -13.11 -0.65
CA ASP A 159 3.65 -13.55 -1.73
C ASP A 159 3.64 -12.57 -2.92
N LEU A 160 2.53 -11.86 -3.13
CA LEU A 160 2.39 -10.81 -4.14
C LEU A 160 2.85 -9.44 -3.63
N ILE A 161 2.55 -9.10 -2.39
CA ILE A 161 2.89 -7.81 -1.77
C ILE A 161 4.40 -7.65 -1.60
N GLU A 162 5.11 -8.69 -1.17
CA GLU A 162 6.54 -8.60 -0.88
C GLU A 162 7.38 -8.18 -2.10
N PRO A 163 7.30 -8.85 -3.26
CA PRO A 163 8.05 -8.46 -4.45
C PRO A 163 7.59 -7.11 -5.03
N ALA A 164 6.29 -6.79 -4.92
CA ALA A 164 5.78 -5.48 -5.31
C ALA A 164 6.40 -4.35 -4.48
N CYS A 165 6.55 -4.56 -3.17
CA CYS A 165 7.22 -3.62 -2.27
C CYS A 165 8.74 -3.53 -2.56
N ASP A 166 9.41 -4.58 -3.04
CA ASP A 166 10.81 -4.52 -3.48
C ASP A 166 10.96 -3.64 -4.73
N SER A 167 10.07 -3.82 -5.70
CA SER A 167 10.03 -2.99 -6.90
C SER A 167 9.74 -1.52 -6.57
N LEU A 168 8.78 -1.28 -5.66
CA LEU A 168 8.46 0.06 -5.18
C LEU A 168 9.66 0.69 -4.44
N LEU A 169 10.34 -0.06 -3.57
CA LEU A 169 11.54 0.40 -2.86
C LEU A 169 12.62 0.86 -3.84
N SER A 170 12.85 0.11 -4.91
CA SER A 170 13.82 0.45 -5.96
C SER A 170 13.45 1.77 -6.65
N THR A 171 12.17 1.98 -6.93
CA THR A 171 11.64 3.23 -7.51
C THR A 171 11.78 4.41 -6.54
N LEU A 172 11.46 4.20 -5.25
CA LEU A 172 11.60 5.22 -4.22
C LEU A 172 13.05 5.66 -4.03
N ARG A 173 14.01 4.70 -4.04
CA ARG A 173 15.44 5.01 -3.96
C ARG A 173 15.89 5.94 -5.08
N ARG A 174 15.49 5.65 -6.33
CA ARG A 174 15.81 6.49 -7.49
C ARG A 174 15.23 7.89 -7.35
N ARG A 175 13.94 8.01 -7.03
CA ARG A 175 13.28 9.31 -6.83
C ARG A 175 13.91 10.15 -5.71
N LEU A 176 14.27 9.52 -4.59
CA LEU A 176 14.93 10.22 -3.48
C LEU A 176 16.35 10.68 -3.82
N ALA A 177 17.06 9.99 -4.72
CA ALA A 177 18.36 10.42 -5.21
C ALA A 177 18.26 11.64 -6.14
N GLU A 178 17.18 11.74 -6.92
CA GLU A 178 16.89 12.88 -7.81
C GLU A 178 16.48 14.17 -7.05
N LEU A 179 16.05 14.03 -5.78
CA LEU A 179 15.64 15.16 -4.91
C LEU A 179 16.79 15.75 -4.07
N ARG A 180 18.00 15.20 -4.18
CA ARG A 180 19.21 15.66 -3.46
C ARG A 180 20.06 16.57 -4.32
#